data_0d77eb4484a1cc02c3bbd04a6cda7c90
#
_entry.id   0d77eb4484a1cc02c3bbd04a6cda7c90
#
_cell.length_a   1.000
_cell.length_b   1.000
_cell.length_c   1.000
_cell.angle_alpha   90.00
_cell.angle_beta   90.00
_cell.angle_gamma   90.00
#
_symmetry.space_group_name_H-M   'P 1'
#
loop_
_entity.id
_entity.type
_entity.pdbx_description
1 polymer ?
#
loop_
_entity_poly.entity_id
_entity_poly.type
_entity_poly.pdbx_seq_one_letter_code
_entity_poly.pdbx_strand_id
1 'polypeptide(L)'
;MGLAEWIDWKIRKIYIKINFSLYLMIKNLVLEHKGGYYNYKTHEVKIDSLCGNFPSLSGFLGEMFINCPNNYFNHGPRSSALKFKLNNLKLHQVKGHEMSDLAKQGLIFNKDAFREAHPRVQTFLLENDDKTIAMEVPIWLNPNELDKRAKMNSPLTGHIDILRLEDGKIWVWDYKPNAFEEKYAATQVYFYALMLSKRTNISLDNFRCGYFDVKYSYMFKPELKQLDGKSLLEFS
;
A
#
# COMPACT_ATOMS: atom_id res chain seq x y z
N MET A 1 24.80 18.10 37.96
CA MET A 1 23.94 18.03 36.76
C MET A 1 22.94 19.17 36.83
N GLY A 2 23.04 20.14 35.93
CA GLY A 2 22.16 21.29 35.91
C GLY A 2 20.75 20.91 35.40
N LEU A 3 19.76 21.77 35.69
CA LEU A 3 18.35 21.54 35.27
C LEU A 3 18.22 21.30 33.76
N ALA A 4 19.02 22.01 32.96
CA ALA A 4 19.05 21.87 31.50
C ALA A 4 19.59 20.51 31.04
N GLU A 5 20.67 20.01 31.68
CA GLU A 5 21.24 18.69 31.39
C GLU A 5 20.28 17.56 31.80
N TRP A 6 19.53 17.73 32.90
CA TRP A 6 18.53 16.78 33.36
C TRP A 6 17.33 16.70 32.41
N ILE A 7 16.87 17.87 31.88
CA ILE A 7 15.78 17.94 30.89
C ILE A 7 16.23 17.27 29.58
N ASP A 8 17.42 17.57 29.06
CA ASP A 8 17.95 16.96 27.81
C ASP A 8 18.12 15.44 27.97
N TRP A 9 18.65 14.98 29.12
CA TRP A 9 18.76 13.55 29.42
C TRP A 9 17.39 12.85 29.50
N LYS A 10 16.37 13.50 30.09
CA LYS A 10 15.01 12.97 30.18
C LYS A 10 14.34 12.90 28.81
N ILE A 11 14.49 13.94 27.98
CA ILE A 11 13.99 13.99 26.61
C ILE A 11 14.65 12.90 25.75
N ARG A 12 15.97 12.73 25.81
CA ARG A 12 16.69 11.66 25.10
C ARG A 12 16.25 10.26 25.55
N LYS A 13 16.04 10.06 26.85
CA LYS A 13 15.57 8.77 27.39
C LYS A 13 14.14 8.45 26.97
N ILE A 14 13.27 9.45 26.90
CA ILE A 14 11.91 9.32 26.38
C ILE A 14 11.96 9.03 24.86
N TYR A 15 12.78 9.75 24.12
CA TYR A 15 12.94 9.57 22.66
C TYR A 15 13.48 8.16 22.31
N ILE A 16 14.48 7.68 23.06
CA ILE A 16 15.02 6.32 22.91
C ILE A 16 13.95 5.27 23.28
N LYS A 17 13.18 5.48 24.34
CA LYS A 17 12.13 4.54 24.76
C LYS A 17 10.95 4.50 23.78
N ILE A 18 10.58 5.64 23.19
CA ILE A 18 9.55 5.75 22.15
C ILE A 18 10.03 5.07 20.88
N ASN A 19 11.25 5.35 20.42
CA ASN A 19 11.82 4.72 19.21
C ASN A 19 12.00 3.20 19.40
N PHE A 20 12.42 2.73 20.57
CA PHE A 20 12.55 1.31 20.85
C PHE A 20 11.18 0.62 20.90
N SER A 21 10.15 1.27 21.46
CA SER A 21 8.76 0.77 21.46
C SER A 21 8.17 0.73 20.03
N LEU A 22 8.40 1.77 19.22
CA LEU A 22 8.00 1.80 17.80
C LEU A 22 8.69 0.70 16.98
N TYR A 23 9.97 0.45 17.23
CA TYR A 23 10.73 -0.61 16.56
C TYR A 23 10.20 -2.02 16.87
N LEU A 24 9.68 -2.25 18.08
CA LEU A 24 9.02 -3.51 18.46
C LEU A 24 7.61 -3.66 17.86
N MET A 25 7.00 -2.56 17.39
CA MET A 25 5.65 -2.55 16.82
C MET A 25 5.62 -2.75 15.31
N ILE A 26 6.75 -2.53 14.61
CA ILE A 26 6.84 -2.65 13.16
C ILE A 26 7.65 -3.90 12.81
N LYS A 27 6.99 -4.88 12.19
CA LYS A 27 7.68 -5.99 11.53
C LYS A 27 8.15 -5.57 10.15
N ASN A 28 9.31 -6.07 9.74
CA ASN A 28 9.93 -5.78 8.45
C ASN A 28 10.48 -7.04 7.80
N LEU A 29 10.24 -7.18 6.49
CA LEU A 29 10.82 -8.21 5.62
C LEU A 29 11.27 -7.57 4.31
N VAL A 30 12.52 -7.79 3.93
CA VAL A 30 13.02 -7.39 2.62
C VAL A 30 12.73 -8.51 1.63
N LEU A 31 11.94 -8.19 0.60
CA LEU A 31 11.60 -9.10 -0.49
C LEU A 31 12.42 -8.72 -1.72
N GLU A 32 13.10 -9.70 -2.33
CA GLU A 32 13.79 -9.53 -3.60
C GLU A 32 12.90 -10.08 -4.73
N HIS A 33 12.30 -9.17 -5.50
CA HIS A 33 11.37 -9.50 -6.57
C HIS A 33 11.77 -8.83 -7.88
N LYS A 34 12.00 -9.63 -8.93
CA LYS A 34 12.31 -9.16 -10.30
C LYS A 34 13.41 -8.09 -10.31
N GLY A 35 14.50 -8.33 -9.56
CA GLY A 35 15.67 -7.45 -9.49
C GLY A 35 15.46 -6.14 -8.70
N GLY A 36 14.38 -6.01 -7.94
CA GLY A 36 14.12 -4.90 -7.01
C GLY A 36 14.00 -5.38 -5.57
N TYR A 37 14.27 -4.49 -4.63
CA TYR A 37 14.09 -4.74 -3.20
C TYR A 37 12.86 -4.02 -2.70
N TYR A 38 11.94 -4.75 -2.04
CA TYR A 38 10.69 -4.24 -1.47
C TYR A 38 10.74 -4.42 0.04
N ASN A 39 10.59 -3.34 0.78
CA ASN A 39 10.58 -3.36 2.24
C ASN A 39 9.14 -3.54 2.73
N TYR A 40 8.64 -4.78 2.71
CA TYR A 40 7.35 -5.11 3.29
C TYR A 40 7.38 -4.85 4.79
N LYS A 41 6.50 -3.98 5.27
CA LYS A 41 6.37 -3.66 6.71
C LYS A 41 4.91 -3.66 7.15
N THR A 42 4.69 -4.10 8.38
CA THR A 42 3.40 -4.03 9.09
C THR A 42 3.55 -3.37 10.44
N HIS A 43 2.51 -2.67 10.89
CA HIS A 43 2.44 -2.10 12.22
C HIS A 43 1.49 -2.94 13.07
N GLU A 44 2.03 -3.85 13.88
CA GLU A 44 1.28 -4.89 14.59
C GLU A 44 0.16 -4.33 15.48
N VAL A 45 0.44 -3.31 16.28
CA VAL A 45 -0.57 -2.70 17.18
C VAL A 45 -1.74 -2.10 16.40
N LYS A 46 -1.48 -1.49 15.23
CA LYS A 46 -2.57 -0.96 14.39
C LYS A 46 -3.36 -2.10 13.73
N ILE A 47 -2.71 -3.17 13.31
CA ILE A 47 -3.39 -4.37 12.81
C ILE A 47 -4.32 -4.93 13.87
N ASP A 48 -3.83 -5.13 15.09
CA ASP A 48 -4.63 -5.68 16.21
C ASP A 48 -5.84 -4.79 16.53
N SER A 49 -5.67 -3.48 16.50
CA SER A 49 -6.72 -2.52 16.85
C SER A 49 -7.74 -2.28 15.73
N LEU A 50 -7.32 -2.30 14.46
CA LEU A 50 -8.17 -1.88 13.34
C LEU A 50 -8.75 -3.03 12.52
N CYS A 51 -8.05 -4.19 12.47
CA CYS A 51 -8.49 -5.34 11.65
C CYS A 51 -9.60 -6.20 12.28
N GLY A 52 -10.21 -5.80 13.40
CA GLY A 52 -11.22 -6.61 14.09
C GLY A 52 -12.37 -7.07 13.18
N ASN A 53 -12.81 -6.22 12.25
CA ASN A 53 -13.84 -6.55 11.26
C ASN A 53 -13.28 -7.30 10.02
N PHE A 54 -11.97 -7.46 9.92
CA PHE A 54 -11.27 -8.07 8.78
C PHE A 54 -10.18 -9.05 9.25
N PRO A 55 -10.52 -10.12 9.99
CA PRO A 55 -9.52 -11.04 10.54
C PRO A 55 -8.71 -11.76 9.45
N SER A 56 -9.33 -12.02 8.28
CA SER A 56 -8.63 -12.61 7.13
C SER A 56 -7.56 -11.66 6.53
N LEU A 57 -7.73 -10.34 6.67
CA LEU A 57 -6.71 -9.38 6.28
C LEU A 57 -5.49 -9.47 7.20
N SER A 58 -5.71 -9.47 8.52
CA SER A 58 -4.64 -9.66 9.51
C SER A 58 -3.88 -10.98 9.28
N GLY A 59 -4.63 -12.08 9.07
CA GLY A 59 -4.05 -13.39 8.75
C GLY A 59 -3.18 -13.36 7.49
N PHE A 60 -3.67 -12.75 6.40
CA PHE A 60 -2.93 -12.60 5.16
C PHE A 60 -1.63 -11.79 5.35
N LEU A 61 -1.71 -10.65 6.05
CA LEU A 61 -0.52 -9.83 6.31
C LEU A 61 0.54 -10.61 7.11
N GLY A 62 0.14 -11.37 8.12
CA GLY A 62 1.04 -12.25 8.87
C GLY A 62 1.66 -13.35 8.02
N GLU A 63 0.87 -13.98 7.16
CA GLU A 63 1.30 -15.05 6.24
C GLU A 63 2.41 -14.62 5.29
N MET A 64 2.39 -13.37 4.82
CA MET A 64 3.40 -12.86 3.88
C MET A 64 4.82 -12.80 4.45
N PHE A 65 4.98 -12.78 5.77
CA PHE A 65 6.31 -12.89 6.40
C PHE A 65 6.92 -14.29 6.32
N ILE A 66 6.07 -15.30 6.17
CA ILE A 66 6.46 -16.72 6.26
C ILE A 66 6.43 -17.38 4.88
N ASN A 67 5.35 -17.15 4.12
CA ASN A 67 5.01 -17.92 2.93
C ASN A 67 4.73 -17.03 1.70
N CYS A 68 5.47 -15.91 1.54
CA CYS A 68 5.35 -15.10 0.32
C CYS A 68 5.75 -15.94 -0.92
N PRO A 69 4.91 -16.05 -1.96
CA PRO A 69 5.21 -16.83 -3.14
C PRO A 69 6.18 -16.10 -4.09
N ASN A 70 7.43 -15.93 -3.68
CA ASN A 70 8.46 -15.13 -4.37
C ASN A 70 8.58 -15.47 -5.87
N ASN A 71 8.39 -16.75 -6.26
CA ASN A 71 8.46 -17.18 -7.65
C ASN A 71 7.44 -16.46 -8.56
N TYR A 72 6.26 -16.11 -8.04
CA TYR A 72 5.25 -15.38 -8.83
C TYR A 72 5.76 -13.99 -9.20
N PHE A 73 6.44 -13.32 -8.29
CA PHE A 73 6.94 -11.96 -8.47
C PHE A 73 8.17 -11.89 -9.37
N ASN A 74 8.91 -12.97 -9.48
CA ASN A 74 10.10 -13.03 -10.33
C ASN A 74 9.75 -13.26 -11.81
N HIS A 75 8.69 -13.99 -12.12
CA HIS A 75 8.33 -14.40 -13.48
C HIS A 75 7.04 -13.76 -14.01
N GLY A 76 6.10 -13.39 -13.14
CA GLY A 76 4.80 -12.84 -13.53
C GLY A 76 4.86 -11.40 -14.05
N PRO A 77 3.85 -10.99 -14.85
CA PRO A 77 3.67 -9.59 -15.22
C PRO A 77 3.31 -8.76 -13.98
N ARG A 78 3.61 -7.46 -14.04
CA ARG A 78 3.26 -6.52 -12.97
C ARG A 78 2.01 -5.73 -13.33
N SER A 79 1.14 -5.48 -12.34
CA SER A 79 -0.05 -4.64 -12.53
C SER A 79 0.28 -3.19 -12.90
N SER A 80 1.46 -2.69 -12.50
CA SER A 80 1.96 -1.37 -12.92
C SER A 80 2.28 -1.29 -14.43
N ALA A 81 2.43 -2.42 -15.11
CA ALA A 81 2.63 -2.47 -16.56
C ALA A 81 1.31 -2.40 -17.36
N LEU A 82 0.15 -2.53 -16.71
CA LEU A 82 -1.15 -2.47 -17.37
C LEU A 82 -1.42 -1.05 -17.91
N LYS A 83 -1.69 -0.90 -19.20
CA LYS A 83 -1.80 0.39 -19.90
C LYS A 83 -3.20 0.60 -20.50
N PHE A 84 -4.25 0.38 -19.72
CA PHE A 84 -5.63 0.68 -20.12
C PHE A 84 -6.37 1.46 -19.04
N LYS A 85 -7.47 2.10 -19.44
CA LYS A 85 -8.35 2.81 -18.50
C LYS A 85 -9.54 1.94 -18.09
N LEU A 86 -9.94 2.01 -16.85
CA LEU A 86 -11.15 1.39 -16.32
C LEU A 86 -12.40 2.03 -16.95
N ASN A 87 -13.44 1.22 -17.17
CA ASN A 87 -14.72 1.70 -17.67
C ASN A 87 -15.54 2.36 -16.55
N ASN A 88 -16.30 3.40 -16.92
CA ASN A 88 -17.25 4.05 -15.99
C ASN A 88 -16.65 4.43 -14.62
N LEU A 89 -15.36 4.74 -14.59
CA LEU A 89 -14.64 5.14 -13.39
C LEU A 89 -15.14 6.50 -12.89
N LYS A 90 -15.70 6.53 -11.69
CA LYS A 90 -16.02 7.77 -10.98
C LYS A 90 -14.84 8.17 -10.09
N LEU A 91 -13.95 8.96 -10.65
CA LEU A 91 -12.74 9.42 -9.98
C LEU A 91 -13.01 10.77 -9.29
N HIS A 92 -12.80 10.83 -7.98
CA HIS A 92 -12.90 12.04 -7.17
C HIS A 92 -11.51 12.61 -6.94
N GLN A 93 -11.25 13.81 -7.46
CA GLN A 93 -10.02 14.57 -7.23
C GLN A 93 -10.24 15.55 -6.08
N VAL A 94 -9.34 15.53 -5.10
CA VAL A 94 -9.34 16.45 -3.95
C VAL A 94 -7.97 17.12 -3.85
N LYS A 95 -7.96 18.45 -3.73
CA LYS A 95 -6.73 19.21 -3.43
C LYS A 95 -6.61 19.39 -1.92
N GLY A 96 -5.41 19.18 -1.38
CA GLY A 96 -5.15 19.32 0.06
C GLY A 96 -5.84 18.26 0.92
N HIS A 97 -5.95 17.04 0.40
CA HIS A 97 -6.41 15.88 1.16
C HIS A 97 -5.38 15.46 2.20
N GLU A 98 -5.80 14.85 3.31
CA GLU A 98 -4.93 14.33 4.38
C GLU A 98 -3.73 13.55 3.84
N MET A 99 -3.93 12.65 2.87
CA MET A 99 -2.85 11.87 2.26
C MET A 99 -1.79 12.74 1.58
N SER A 100 -2.21 13.82 0.92
CA SER A 100 -1.29 14.78 0.29
C SER A 100 -0.47 15.56 1.32
N ASP A 101 -1.07 15.90 2.45
CA ASP A 101 -0.37 16.61 3.52
C ASP A 101 0.60 15.69 4.28
N LEU A 102 0.21 14.43 4.52
CA LEU A 102 1.09 13.40 5.06
C LEU A 102 2.27 13.12 4.12
N ALA A 103 2.05 13.11 2.80
CA ALA A 103 3.15 12.97 1.82
C ALA A 103 4.15 14.12 1.92
N LYS A 104 3.68 15.36 2.02
CA LYS A 104 4.59 16.52 2.22
C LYS A 104 5.45 16.37 3.47
N GLN A 105 4.81 15.99 4.59
CA GLN A 105 5.50 15.78 5.85
C GLN A 105 6.53 14.67 5.73
N GLY A 106 6.17 13.52 5.13
CA GLY A 106 7.07 12.40 4.92
C GLY A 106 8.29 12.73 4.07
N LEU A 107 8.11 13.51 2.99
CA LEU A 107 9.20 13.96 2.14
C LEU A 107 10.20 14.85 2.88
N ILE A 108 9.70 15.69 3.80
CA ILE A 108 10.54 16.60 4.60
C ILE A 108 11.20 15.84 5.75
N PHE A 109 10.42 15.09 6.51
CA PHE A 109 10.87 14.45 7.74
C PHE A 109 11.93 13.38 7.48
N ASN A 110 11.72 12.57 6.44
CA ASN A 110 12.56 11.44 6.10
C ASN A 110 13.63 11.76 5.01
N LYS A 111 13.88 13.04 4.71
CA LYS A 111 14.80 13.43 3.62
C LYS A 111 16.23 12.90 3.78
N ASP A 112 16.71 12.82 5.02
CA ASP A 112 18.06 12.37 5.33
C ASP A 112 18.13 10.84 5.57
N ALA A 113 17.01 10.20 5.84
CA ALA A 113 16.91 8.75 6.07
C ALA A 113 16.83 7.94 4.76
N PHE A 114 16.20 8.51 3.72
CA PHE A 114 15.99 7.82 2.45
C PHE A 114 16.33 8.74 1.27
N ARG A 115 16.98 8.17 0.24
CA ARG A 115 17.28 8.88 -1.01
C ARG A 115 16.04 9.12 -1.85
N GLU A 116 15.13 8.11 -1.93
CA GLU A 116 13.99 8.11 -2.83
C GLU A 116 12.71 8.62 -2.14
N ALA A 117 11.79 9.18 -2.92
CA ALA A 117 10.55 9.76 -2.41
C ALA A 117 9.58 8.72 -1.82
N HIS A 118 9.42 7.55 -2.48
CA HIS A 118 8.49 6.51 -2.03
C HIS A 118 8.78 6.04 -0.59
N PRO A 119 10.01 5.58 -0.25
CA PRO A 119 10.30 5.17 1.12
C PRO A 119 10.12 6.29 2.16
N ARG A 120 10.36 7.56 1.78
CA ARG A 120 10.14 8.71 2.66
C ARG A 120 8.67 8.83 3.06
N VAL A 121 7.79 8.75 2.07
CA VAL A 121 6.34 8.88 2.27
C VAL A 121 5.78 7.65 2.97
N GLN A 122 6.08 6.45 2.48
CA GLN A 122 5.55 5.19 3.00
C GLN A 122 5.93 4.97 4.47
N THR A 123 7.21 5.14 4.81
CA THR A 123 7.69 4.97 6.20
C THR A 123 7.06 6.00 7.13
N PHE A 124 6.98 7.28 6.70
CA PHE A 124 6.34 8.31 7.50
C PHE A 124 4.88 7.98 7.81
N LEU A 125 4.11 7.55 6.80
CA LEU A 125 2.71 7.14 6.96
C LEU A 125 2.59 5.95 7.92
N LEU A 126 3.41 4.91 7.75
CA LEU A 126 3.34 3.74 8.63
C LEU A 126 3.62 4.09 10.10
N GLU A 127 4.54 5.01 10.35
CA GLU A 127 4.96 5.41 11.70
C GLU A 127 4.04 6.44 12.34
N ASN A 128 3.52 7.40 11.57
CA ASN A 128 2.87 8.60 12.11
C ASN A 128 1.36 8.72 11.81
N ASP A 129 0.82 7.95 10.86
CA ASP A 129 -0.62 7.91 10.57
C ASP A 129 -1.28 6.74 11.32
N ASP A 130 -2.28 7.02 12.14
CA ASP A 130 -2.98 6.04 12.97
C ASP A 130 -3.80 5.00 12.18
N LYS A 131 -4.05 5.26 10.90
CA LYS A 131 -4.85 4.42 9.99
C LYS A 131 -4.00 3.53 9.07
N THR A 132 -2.73 3.86 8.84
CA THR A 132 -1.82 3.08 7.98
C THR A 132 -1.29 1.86 8.73
N ILE A 133 -1.61 0.66 8.22
CA ILE A 133 -1.29 -0.63 8.87
C ILE A 133 -0.12 -1.38 8.21
N ALA A 134 0.11 -1.16 6.91
CA ALA A 134 1.17 -1.85 6.17
C ALA A 134 1.65 -1.04 4.95
N MET A 135 2.87 -1.34 4.49
CA MET A 135 3.45 -0.81 3.27
C MET A 135 4.16 -1.91 2.46
N GLU A 136 4.26 -1.70 1.14
CA GLU A 136 4.89 -2.65 0.19
C GLU A 136 4.32 -4.07 0.30
N VAL A 137 2.99 -4.18 0.45
CA VAL A 137 2.30 -5.46 0.67
C VAL A 137 2.33 -6.29 -0.61
N PRO A 138 2.98 -7.48 -0.65
CA PRO A 138 3.01 -8.33 -1.82
C PRO A 138 1.62 -8.93 -2.09
N ILE A 139 1.14 -8.81 -3.32
CA ILE A 139 -0.17 -9.30 -3.75
C ILE A 139 -0.10 -9.87 -5.17
N TRP A 140 -0.98 -10.81 -5.47
CA TRP A 140 -1.05 -11.44 -6.79
C TRP A 140 -2.47 -11.90 -7.14
N LEU A 141 -2.67 -12.16 -8.43
CA LEU A 141 -3.88 -12.75 -8.98
C LEU A 141 -3.48 -13.93 -9.85
N ASN A 142 -4.00 -15.11 -9.57
CA ASN A 142 -3.74 -16.30 -10.38
C ASN A 142 -4.51 -16.23 -11.71
N PRO A 143 -4.02 -16.88 -12.77
CA PRO A 143 -4.63 -16.84 -14.10
C PRO A 143 -6.11 -17.27 -14.13
N ASN A 144 -6.51 -18.19 -13.25
CA ASN A 144 -7.87 -18.72 -13.16
C ASN A 144 -8.82 -17.90 -12.26
N GLU A 145 -8.31 -16.88 -11.60
CA GLU A 145 -9.11 -16.02 -10.69
C GLU A 145 -9.75 -14.82 -11.38
N LEU A 146 -9.30 -14.52 -12.58
CA LEU A 146 -10.00 -13.62 -13.51
C LEU A 146 -10.95 -14.44 -14.40
N ASP A 147 -12.02 -13.80 -14.85
CA ASP A 147 -12.96 -14.38 -15.83
C ASP A 147 -12.19 -15.02 -17.00
N LYS A 148 -12.72 -16.12 -17.56
CA LYS A 148 -12.14 -16.91 -18.68
C LYS A 148 -11.65 -16.10 -19.87
N ARG A 149 -12.00 -14.82 -19.93
CA ARG A 149 -11.54 -13.84 -20.94
C ARG A 149 -10.11 -13.33 -20.73
N ALA A 150 -9.57 -13.49 -19.54
CA ALA A 150 -8.19 -13.08 -19.23
C ALA A 150 -7.28 -14.32 -19.26
N LYS A 151 -6.79 -14.65 -20.46
CA LYS A 151 -5.81 -15.73 -20.62
C LYS A 151 -4.43 -15.23 -20.20
N MET A 152 -4.15 -15.27 -18.91
CA MET A 152 -2.79 -15.10 -18.40
C MET A 152 -2.15 -16.47 -18.23
N ASN A 153 -0.87 -16.59 -18.59
CA ASN A 153 -0.10 -17.83 -18.42
C ASN A 153 0.65 -17.87 -17.08
N SER A 154 0.69 -16.75 -16.37
CA SER A 154 1.39 -16.59 -15.09
C SER A 154 0.62 -15.61 -14.20
N PRO A 155 0.81 -15.65 -12.87
CA PRO A 155 0.17 -14.73 -11.94
C PRO A 155 0.51 -13.26 -12.25
N LEU A 156 -0.50 -12.39 -12.22
CA LEU A 156 -0.31 -10.94 -12.21
C LEU A 156 0.07 -10.51 -10.80
N THR A 157 1.17 -9.75 -10.67
CA THR A 157 1.74 -9.40 -9.37
C THR A 157 1.77 -7.90 -9.11
N GLY A 158 1.92 -7.52 -7.84
CA GLY A 158 2.09 -6.14 -7.43
C GLY A 158 2.50 -6.01 -5.97
N HIS A 159 2.83 -4.78 -5.58
CA HIS A 159 3.05 -4.39 -4.18
C HIS A 159 2.16 -3.19 -3.90
N ILE A 160 1.36 -3.26 -2.84
CA ILE A 160 0.56 -2.12 -2.38
C ILE A 160 1.51 -1.18 -1.66
N ASP A 161 1.64 0.05 -2.14
CA ASP A 161 2.49 1.05 -1.51
C ASP A 161 2.07 1.32 -0.06
N ILE A 162 0.77 1.55 0.15
CA ILE A 162 0.21 1.92 1.46
C ILE A 162 -1.16 1.26 1.63
N LEU A 163 -1.32 0.54 2.73
CA LEU A 163 -2.58 -0.07 3.13
C LEU A 163 -3.11 0.61 4.40
N ARG A 164 -4.32 1.18 4.31
CA ARG A 164 -4.99 1.89 5.43
C ARG A 164 -6.32 1.24 5.78
N LEU A 165 -6.72 1.40 7.04
CA LEU A 165 -8.07 1.10 7.52
C LEU A 165 -8.73 2.39 8.01
N GLU A 166 -9.81 2.80 7.37
CA GLU A 166 -10.51 4.03 7.66
C GLU A 166 -12.02 3.87 7.42
N ASP A 167 -12.85 4.32 8.36
CA ASP A 167 -14.32 4.27 8.29
C ASP A 167 -14.87 2.88 7.96
N GLY A 168 -14.27 1.82 8.53
CA GLY A 168 -14.66 0.44 8.29
C GLY A 168 -14.41 -0.03 6.85
N LYS A 169 -13.49 0.62 6.11
CA LYS A 169 -13.08 0.27 4.76
C LYS A 169 -11.58 0.04 4.68
N ILE A 170 -11.19 -0.83 3.75
CA ILE A 170 -9.80 -1.11 3.41
C ILE A 170 -9.43 -0.17 2.27
N TRP A 171 -8.52 0.75 2.53
CA TRP A 171 -8.00 1.69 1.56
C TRP A 171 -6.67 1.22 1.00
N VAL A 172 -6.61 1.11 -0.31
CA VAL A 172 -5.40 0.79 -1.08
C VAL A 172 -4.92 2.08 -1.73
N TRP A 173 -3.76 2.56 -1.31
CA TRP A 173 -3.18 3.80 -1.78
C TRP A 173 -1.84 3.58 -2.49
N ASP A 174 -1.56 4.41 -3.49
CA ASP A 174 -0.33 4.40 -4.27
C ASP A 174 0.22 5.83 -4.39
N TYR A 175 1.46 6.03 -3.95
CA TYR A 175 2.10 7.33 -4.03
C TYR A 175 2.71 7.55 -5.41
N LYS A 176 2.34 8.65 -6.06
CA LYS A 176 2.83 9.06 -7.38
C LYS A 176 3.36 10.48 -7.29
N PRO A 177 4.67 10.73 -7.46
CA PRO A 177 5.24 12.09 -7.35
C PRO A 177 4.53 13.15 -8.19
N ASN A 178 3.94 12.75 -9.34
CA ASN A 178 3.17 13.58 -10.26
C ASN A 178 1.82 12.91 -10.56
N ALA A 179 0.98 12.72 -9.53
CA ALA A 179 -0.29 11.99 -9.65
C ALA A 179 -1.22 12.52 -10.76
N PHE A 180 -1.17 13.82 -11.05
CA PHE A 180 -1.95 14.45 -12.13
C PHE A 180 -1.58 13.92 -13.53
N GLU A 181 -0.33 13.53 -13.76
CA GLU A 181 0.16 13.05 -15.06
C GLU A 181 -0.05 11.54 -15.26
N GLU A 182 -0.41 10.82 -14.19
CA GLU A 182 -0.51 9.36 -14.18
C GLU A 182 -1.80 8.84 -14.84
N LYS A 183 -1.67 8.40 -16.09
CA LYS A 183 -2.81 7.96 -16.93
C LYS A 183 -3.45 6.65 -16.46
N TYR A 184 -2.65 5.76 -15.82
CA TYR A 184 -3.03 4.38 -15.51
C TYR A 184 -2.94 4.03 -14.02
N ALA A 185 -2.67 5.01 -13.15
CA ALA A 185 -2.58 4.79 -11.72
C ALA A 185 -3.88 4.19 -11.14
N ALA A 186 -5.05 4.66 -11.60
CA ALA A 186 -6.33 4.09 -11.19
C ALA A 186 -6.45 2.60 -11.53
N THR A 187 -5.98 2.17 -12.71
CA THR A 187 -5.96 0.75 -13.10
C THR A 187 -5.04 -0.06 -12.20
N GLN A 188 -3.85 0.43 -11.93
CA GLN A 188 -2.89 -0.21 -11.03
C GLN A 188 -3.50 -0.44 -9.64
N VAL A 189 -4.04 0.60 -9.02
CA VAL A 189 -4.61 0.54 -7.66
C VAL A 189 -5.89 -0.32 -7.62
N TYR A 190 -6.69 -0.30 -8.69
CA TYR A 190 -7.83 -1.19 -8.84
C TYR A 190 -7.41 -2.67 -8.75
N PHE A 191 -6.37 -3.05 -9.52
CA PHE A 191 -5.87 -4.42 -9.49
C PHE A 191 -5.28 -4.78 -8.13
N TYR A 192 -4.65 -3.86 -7.43
CA TYR A 192 -4.20 -4.07 -6.06
C TYR A 192 -5.38 -4.43 -5.13
N ALA A 193 -6.47 -3.68 -5.19
CA ALA A 193 -7.66 -3.96 -4.40
C ALA A 193 -8.30 -5.31 -4.78
N LEU A 194 -8.39 -5.63 -6.09
CA LEU A 194 -8.92 -6.89 -6.58
C LEU A 194 -8.07 -8.08 -6.12
N MET A 195 -6.74 -7.99 -6.22
CA MET A 195 -5.80 -9.00 -5.74
C MET A 195 -5.98 -9.23 -4.24
N LEU A 196 -5.98 -8.17 -3.44
CA LEU A 196 -6.13 -8.28 -2.00
C LEU A 196 -7.49 -8.85 -1.61
N SER A 197 -8.58 -8.45 -2.30
CA SER A 197 -9.91 -9.04 -2.15
C SER A 197 -9.89 -10.56 -2.38
N LYS A 198 -9.20 -11.03 -3.42
CA LYS A 198 -9.05 -12.47 -3.72
C LYS A 198 -8.20 -13.21 -2.68
N ARG A 199 -7.10 -12.61 -2.23
CA ARG A 199 -6.22 -13.23 -1.21
C ARG A 199 -6.89 -13.34 0.16
N THR A 200 -7.73 -12.37 0.51
CA THR A 200 -8.39 -12.31 1.82
C THR A 200 -9.82 -12.84 1.83
N ASN A 201 -10.40 -13.10 0.66
CA ASN A 201 -11.82 -13.42 0.48
C ASN A 201 -12.77 -12.33 1.05
N ILE A 202 -12.31 -11.09 1.11
CA ILE A 202 -13.12 -9.93 1.51
C ILE A 202 -13.79 -9.35 0.27
N SER A 203 -15.10 -9.07 0.35
CA SER A 203 -15.85 -8.48 -0.77
C SER A 203 -15.21 -7.15 -1.21
N LEU A 204 -15.11 -6.94 -2.53
CA LEU A 204 -14.57 -5.71 -3.13
C LEU A 204 -15.33 -4.44 -2.68
N ASP A 205 -16.58 -4.55 -2.24
CA ASP A 205 -17.36 -3.45 -1.66
C ASP A 205 -16.75 -2.85 -0.37
N ASN A 206 -15.90 -3.60 0.32
CA ASN A 206 -15.19 -3.12 1.50
C ASN A 206 -13.93 -2.34 1.15
N PHE A 207 -13.54 -2.29 -0.13
CA PHE A 207 -12.35 -1.60 -0.58
C PHE A 207 -12.64 -0.19 -1.08
N ARG A 208 -11.62 0.65 -0.96
CA ARG A 208 -11.48 1.96 -1.59
C ARG A 208 -10.10 2.05 -2.19
N CYS A 209 -9.99 2.75 -3.28
CA CYS A 209 -8.76 2.92 -4.04
C CYS A 209 -8.40 4.39 -4.11
N GLY A 210 -7.10 4.69 -4.02
CA GLY A 210 -6.62 6.03 -4.24
C GLY A 210 -5.16 6.06 -4.69
N TYR A 211 -4.81 7.15 -5.35
CA TYR A 211 -3.42 7.51 -5.63
C TYR A 211 -3.24 9.01 -5.40
N PHE A 212 -2.05 9.43 -5.03
CA PHE A 212 -1.84 10.79 -4.56
C PHE A 212 -0.41 11.28 -4.75
N ASP A 213 -0.27 12.59 -4.79
CA ASP A 213 0.97 13.32 -4.64
C ASP A 213 0.87 14.33 -3.47
N VAL A 214 1.83 15.23 -3.38
CA VAL A 214 1.85 16.30 -2.36
C VAL A 214 0.76 17.37 -2.54
N LYS A 215 -0.03 17.32 -3.60
CA LYS A 215 -0.97 18.37 -3.96
C LYS A 215 -2.39 17.84 -4.15
N TYR A 216 -2.53 16.68 -4.80
CA TYR A 216 -3.81 16.09 -5.16
C TYR A 216 -3.90 14.64 -4.70
N SER A 217 -5.11 14.24 -4.30
CA SER A 217 -5.49 12.85 -4.09
C SER A 217 -6.66 12.50 -5.01
N TYR A 218 -6.61 11.32 -5.59
CA TYR A 218 -7.61 10.77 -6.50
C TYR A 218 -8.18 9.51 -5.89
N MET A 219 -9.49 9.45 -5.72
CA MET A 219 -10.16 8.39 -4.99
C MET A 219 -11.32 7.80 -5.78
N PHE A 220 -11.55 6.50 -5.63
CA PHE A 220 -12.71 5.82 -6.23
C PHE A 220 -13.07 4.54 -5.49
N LYS A 221 -14.30 4.06 -5.73
CA LYS A 221 -14.73 2.73 -5.32
C LYS A 221 -14.44 1.74 -6.43
N PRO A 222 -13.72 0.61 -6.17
CA PRO A 222 -13.52 -0.45 -7.17
C PRO A 222 -14.80 -1.26 -7.33
N GLU A 223 -15.18 -1.57 -8.59
CA GLU A 223 -16.35 -2.36 -8.95
C GLU A 223 -16.01 -3.28 -10.13
N LEU A 224 -16.49 -4.54 -10.12
CA LEU A 224 -16.19 -5.54 -11.16
C LEU A 224 -16.59 -5.07 -12.57
N LYS A 225 -17.72 -4.35 -12.69
CA LYS A 225 -18.20 -3.79 -13.98
C LYS A 225 -17.20 -2.82 -14.65
N GLN A 226 -16.21 -2.32 -13.91
CA GLN A 226 -15.16 -1.46 -14.47
C GLN A 226 -14.19 -2.21 -15.39
N LEU A 227 -14.19 -3.55 -15.34
CA LEU A 227 -13.44 -4.43 -16.25
C LEU A 227 -14.27 -4.96 -17.42
N ASP A 228 -15.56 -4.68 -17.50
CA ASP A 228 -16.43 -5.23 -18.56
C ASP A 228 -15.88 -4.95 -19.96
N GLY A 229 -15.78 -6.02 -20.76
CA GLY A 229 -15.25 -5.93 -22.14
C GLY A 229 -13.73 -5.72 -22.23
N LYS A 230 -12.99 -5.72 -21.12
CA LYS A 230 -11.52 -5.65 -21.14
C LYS A 230 -10.92 -7.04 -21.25
N SER A 231 -9.97 -7.21 -22.19
CA SER A 231 -9.13 -8.39 -22.29
C SER A 231 -7.74 -8.07 -21.74
N LEU A 232 -7.26 -8.85 -20.79
CA LEU A 232 -5.89 -8.70 -20.27
C LEU A 232 -4.83 -9.23 -21.24
N LEU A 233 -5.24 -9.91 -22.34
CA LEU A 233 -4.34 -10.36 -23.40
C LEU A 233 -3.77 -9.23 -24.26
N GLU A 234 -4.41 -8.06 -24.26
CA GLU A 234 -3.93 -6.90 -25.02
C GLU A 234 -2.75 -6.20 -24.35
N PHE A 235 -2.22 -6.75 -23.25
CA PHE A 235 -1.27 -6.05 -22.37
C PHE A 235 -0.02 -6.89 -22.00
N SER A 236 0.21 -7.97 -22.73
CA SER A 236 1.43 -8.79 -22.61
C SER A 236 2.51 -8.36 -23.61
#